data_22316ab4a897178b03f0bc17ba437022
#
_entry.id   22316ab4a897178b03f0bc17ba437022
#
_cell.length_a   1.000
_cell.length_b   1.000
_cell.length_c   1.000
_cell.angle_alpha   90.00
_cell.angle_beta   90.00
_cell.angle_gamma   90.00
#
_symmetry.space_group_name_H-M   'P 1'
#
loop_
_entity.id
_entity.type
_entity.pdbx_description
1 polymer ?
#
loop_
_entity_poly.entity_id
_entity_poly.type
_entity_poly.pdbx_seq_one_letter_code
_entity_poly.pdbx_strand_id
1 'polypeptide(L)'
;MLRVDAMRAIYPELSRCIVVTNMGFAPAELFSLGHQPGFFYVWHSMGLASSVGLGIALSRPELQVVVIDGDGSLLMNLGSLTTLARYHPTNLIHVVFDNEVLLSVGRSFTTATATGTDLAAMAAAAGVPRTATCHTEDELRTAFTEALAARELSTLVAKVEPVGPANYFIDLHYLESRFQFQRHLRHLRQLKAGEGGPD
;
A
#
# COMPACT_ATOMS: atom_id res chain seq x y z
N MET A 1 4.18 5.21 -16.64
CA MET A 1 3.09 6.08 -16.07
C MET A 1 3.58 6.88 -14.90
N LEU A 2 2.97 8.03 -14.59
CA LEU A 2 3.28 8.75 -13.37
C LEU A 2 2.64 8.04 -12.16
N ARG A 3 3.36 7.99 -11.02
CA ARG A 3 2.84 7.33 -9.80
C ARG A 3 1.55 7.97 -9.29
N VAL A 4 1.44 9.30 -9.36
CA VAL A 4 0.22 10.02 -8.96
C VAL A 4 -0.98 9.67 -9.85
N ASP A 5 -0.78 9.43 -11.14
CA ASP A 5 -1.86 9.05 -12.06
C ASP A 5 -2.28 7.59 -11.84
N ALA A 6 -1.30 6.70 -11.64
CA ALA A 6 -1.54 5.32 -11.23
C ALA A 6 -2.35 5.26 -9.91
N MET A 7 -1.96 6.08 -8.94
CA MET A 7 -2.65 6.17 -7.64
C MET A 7 -4.07 6.76 -7.80
N ARG A 8 -4.25 7.77 -8.65
CA ARG A 8 -5.56 8.36 -8.97
C ARG A 8 -6.49 7.34 -9.62
N ALA A 9 -5.97 6.44 -10.47
CA ALA A 9 -6.76 5.41 -11.13
C ALA A 9 -7.41 4.41 -10.16
N ILE A 10 -6.83 4.20 -8.98
CA ILE A 10 -7.35 3.30 -7.92
C ILE A 10 -7.91 4.06 -6.70
N TYR A 11 -7.83 5.38 -6.69
CA TYR A 11 -8.23 6.20 -5.52
C TYR A 11 -9.71 6.07 -5.13
N PRO A 12 -10.68 5.94 -6.04
CA PRO A 12 -12.10 5.77 -5.67
C PRO A 12 -12.32 4.56 -4.74
N GLU A 13 -11.60 3.47 -4.97
CA GLU A 13 -11.64 2.27 -4.15
C GLU A 13 -10.79 2.42 -2.88
N LEU A 14 -9.62 3.05 -2.98
CA LEU A 14 -8.75 3.32 -1.83
C LEU A 14 -9.46 4.09 -0.73
N SER A 15 -10.31 5.05 -1.10
CA SER A 15 -11.05 5.90 -0.15
C SER A 15 -11.98 5.10 0.79
N ARG A 16 -12.29 3.86 0.44
CA ARG A 16 -13.13 2.93 1.20
C ARG A 16 -12.33 1.88 1.97
N CYS A 17 -11.00 1.90 1.83
CA CYS A 17 -10.10 0.92 2.43
C CYS A 17 -9.35 1.53 3.62
N ILE A 18 -8.78 0.67 4.44
CA ILE A 18 -7.68 1.03 5.32
C ILE A 18 -6.41 1.05 4.47
N VAL A 19 -5.75 2.18 4.39
CA VAL A 19 -4.53 2.34 3.59
C VAL A 19 -3.34 2.59 4.49
N VAL A 20 -2.28 1.81 4.31
CA VAL A 20 -0.99 2.00 4.98
C VAL A 20 0.04 2.35 3.93
N THR A 21 0.73 3.47 4.07
CA THR A 21 1.78 3.86 3.13
C THR A 21 3.16 3.76 3.77
N ASN A 22 4.19 3.53 2.95
CA ASN A 22 5.58 3.76 3.35
C ASN A 22 5.86 5.27 3.49
N MET A 23 7.10 5.64 3.82
CA MET A 23 7.58 7.03 3.76
C MET A 23 7.97 7.44 2.32
N GLY A 24 8.25 8.71 2.12
CA GLY A 24 8.77 9.24 0.85
C GLY A 24 7.71 10.02 0.06
N PHE A 25 7.75 9.92 -1.26
CA PHE A 25 6.88 10.71 -2.13
C PHE A 25 5.46 10.14 -2.28
N ALA A 26 5.29 8.82 -2.18
CA ALA A 26 3.98 8.18 -2.34
C ALA A 26 2.93 8.68 -1.32
N PRO A 27 3.25 8.85 -0.01
CA PRO A 27 2.32 9.45 0.94
C PRO A 27 1.90 10.88 0.57
N ALA A 28 2.82 11.71 0.07
CA ALA A 28 2.51 13.08 -0.32
C ALA A 28 1.56 13.14 -1.54
N GLU A 29 1.78 12.27 -2.51
CA GLU A 29 0.90 12.13 -3.67
C GLU A 29 -0.48 11.59 -3.25
N LEU A 30 -0.56 10.58 -2.37
CA LEU A 30 -1.83 10.11 -1.83
C LEU A 30 -2.56 11.22 -1.06
N PHE A 31 -1.84 11.99 -0.23
CA PHE A 31 -2.40 13.10 0.51
C PHE A 31 -2.96 14.18 -0.41
N SER A 32 -2.29 14.46 -1.54
CA SER A 32 -2.73 15.44 -2.54
C SER A 32 -4.03 15.05 -3.27
N LEU A 33 -4.34 13.76 -3.35
CA LEU A 33 -5.59 13.25 -3.91
C LEU A 33 -6.78 13.35 -2.93
N GLY A 34 -6.48 13.54 -1.65
CA GLY A 34 -7.42 13.69 -0.55
C GLY A 34 -7.08 12.77 0.62
N HIS A 35 -6.97 13.34 1.81
CA HIS A 35 -6.75 12.54 3.03
C HIS A 35 -8.06 11.89 3.49
N GLN A 36 -7.98 10.64 3.93
CA GLN A 36 -9.09 9.92 4.57
C GLN A 36 -8.67 9.46 5.97
N PRO A 37 -9.60 9.39 6.95
CA PRO A 37 -9.29 8.91 8.30
C PRO A 37 -8.76 7.47 8.35
N GLY A 38 -9.04 6.67 7.31
CA GLY A 38 -8.53 5.31 7.12
C GLY A 38 -7.12 5.24 6.54
N PHE A 39 -6.47 6.38 6.25
CA PHE A 39 -5.11 6.42 5.71
C PHE A 39 -4.09 6.63 6.81
N PHE A 40 -3.14 5.71 6.91
CA PHE A 40 -2.03 5.76 7.85
C PHE A 40 -0.70 5.90 7.12
N TYR A 41 -0.03 7.01 7.35
CA TYR A 41 1.28 7.32 6.78
C TYR A 41 2.37 6.88 7.76
N VAL A 42 3.16 5.88 7.35
CA VAL A 42 4.27 5.38 8.18
C VAL A 42 5.49 6.25 7.96
N TRP A 43 5.82 7.07 8.97
CA TRP A 43 6.96 7.97 8.92
C TRP A 43 8.28 7.25 9.28
N HIS A 44 9.33 7.54 8.51
CA HIS A 44 10.70 7.07 8.76
C HIS A 44 10.87 5.54 8.87
N SER A 45 10.01 4.76 8.24
CA SER A 45 9.97 3.30 8.41
C SER A 45 9.89 2.59 7.06
N MET A 46 10.91 2.72 6.22
CA MET A 46 11.05 1.93 5.00
C MET A 46 11.10 0.44 5.33
N GLY A 47 10.46 -0.38 4.52
CA GLY A 47 10.37 -1.82 4.69
C GLY A 47 9.35 -2.31 5.71
N LEU A 48 8.63 -1.42 6.41
CA LEU A 48 7.68 -1.81 7.46
C LEU A 48 6.19 -1.64 7.09
N ALA A 49 5.87 -1.00 5.97
CA ALA A 49 4.49 -0.76 5.57
C ALA A 49 3.69 -2.06 5.44
N SER A 50 4.26 -3.07 4.79
CA SER A 50 3.64 -4.40 4.63
C SER A 50 3.41 -5.11 5.97
N SER A 51 4.35 -5.00 6.92
CA SER A 51 4.22 -5.60 8.25
C SER A 51 3.13 -4.92 9.08
N VAL A 52 3.00 -3.58 8.99
CA VAL A 52 1.92 -2.83 9.64
C VAL A 52 0.57 -3.20 9.03
N GLY A 53 0.49 -3.23 7.69
CA GLY A 53 -0.70 -3.64 6.96
C GLY A 53 -1.15 -5.05 7.32
N LEU A 54 -0.22 -6.01 7.41
CA LEU A 54 -0.49 -7.37 7.84
C LEU A 54 -1.09 -7.42 9.25
N GLY A 55 -0.49 -6.69 10.20
CA GLY A 55 -1.01 -6.64 11.58
C GLY A 55 -2.45 -6.12 11.64
N ILE A 56 -2.78 -5.11 10.83
CA ILE A 56 -4.14 -4.58 10.73
C ILE A 56 -5.07 -5.62 10.07
N ALA A 57 -4.67 -6.22 8.95
CA ALA A 57 -5.47 -7.20 8.22
C ALA A 57 -5.84 -8.41 9.09
N LEU A 58 -4.90 -8.92 9.87
CA LEU A 58 -5.13 -10.03 10.79
C LEU A 58 -6.01 -9.67 11.98
N SER A 59 -5.87 -8.45 12.52
CA SER A 59 -6.67 -7.99 13.66
C SER A 59 -8.07 -7.51 13.28
N ARG A 60 -8.29 -7.20 12.00
CA ARG A 60 -9.54 -6.64 11.45
C ARG A 60 -9.89 -7.30 10.11
N PRO A 61 -10.23 -8.61 10.13
CA PRO A 61 -10.48 -9.37 8.88
C PRO A 61 -11.68 -8.87 8.07
N GLU A 62 -12.55 -8.08 8.69
CA GLU A 62 -13.69 -7.45 8.01
C GLU A 62 -13.33 -6.21 7.19
N LEU A 63 -12.20 -5.58 7.46
CA LEU A 63 -11.75 -4.37 6.75
C LEU A 63 -10.86 -4.76 5.58
N GLN A 64 -11.05 -4.11 4.44
CA GLN A 64 -10.09 -4.21 3.34
C GLN A 64 -8.87 -3.35 3.66
N VAL A 65 -7.68 -3.96 3.61
CA VAL A 65 -6.40 -3.29 3.86
C VAL A 65 -5.62 -3.20 2.56
N VAL A 66 -5.11 -2.03 2.26
CA VAL A 66 -4.21 -1.78 1.13
C VAL A 66 -2.91 -1.22 1.67
N VAL A 67 -1.81 -1.86 1.31
CA VAL A 67 -0.46 -1.34 1.58
C VAL A 67 0.05 -0.68 0.31
N ILE A 68 0.44 0.58 0.40
CA ILE A 68 1.13 1.31 -0.66
C ILE A 68 2.60 1.37 -0.28
N ASP A 69 3.43 0.73 -1.09
CA ASP A 69 4.87 0.61 -0.86
C ASP A 69 5.66 1.07 -2.09
N GLY A 70 6.96 1.14 -1.97
CA GLY A 70 7.88 1.39 -3.06
C GLY A 70 8.88 0.23 -3.22
N ASP A 71 9.47 0.09 -4.40
CA ASP A 71 10.47 -0.92 -4.70
C ASP A 71 11.64 -0.91 -3.71
N GLY A 72 12.23 0.25 -3.47
CA GLY A 72 13.33 0.40 -2.52
C GLY A 72 12.92 0.12 -1.07
N SER A 73 11.68 0.44 -0.69
CA SER A 73 11.14 0.14 0.64
C SER A 73 10.93 -1.37 0.79
N LEU A 74 10.29 -2.03 -0.16
CA LEU A 74 10.09 -3.48 -0.13
C LEU A 74 11.41 -4.24 -0.11
N LEU A 75 12.40 -3.82 -0.91
CA LEU A 75 13.73 -4.43 -0.96
C LEU A 75 14.48 -4.35 0.37
N MET A 76 14.21 -3.35 1.21
CA MET A 76 14.80 -3.28 2.56
C MET A 76 14.26 -4.35 3.52
N ASN A 77 13.11 -4.95 3.24
CA ASN A 77 12.52 -6.01 4.05
C ASN A 77 11.81 -7.04 3.19
N LEU A 78 12.51 -7.58 2.21
CA LEU A 78 11.97 -8.54 1.25
C LEU A 78 11.41 -9.80 1.92
N GLY A 79 11.94 -10.18 3.08
CA GLY A 79 11.43 -11.28 3.90
C GLY A 79 9.98 -11.09 4.35
N SER A 80 9.45 -9.87 4.33
CA SER A 80 8.04 -9.61 4.63
C SER A 80 7.08 -10.34 3.67
N LEU A 81 7.48 -10.59 2.42
CA LEU A 81 6.69 -11.36 1.46
C LEU A 81 6.43 -12.79 1.93
N THR A 82 7.43 -13.45 2.52
CA THR A 82 7.26 -14.80 3.08
C THR A 82 6.33 -14.80 4.29
N THR A 83 6.35 -13.72 5.08
CA THR A 83 5.46 -13.55 6.22
C THR A 83 4.01 -13.30 5.76
N LEU A 84 3.82 -12.45 4.75
CA LEU A 84 2.50 -12.24 4.12
C LEU A 84 1.93 -13.55 3.59
N ALA A 85 2.73 -14.31 2.83
CA ALA A 85 2.33 -15.61 2.28
C ALA A 85 1.98 -16.62 3.37
N ARG A 86 2.77 -16.67 4.46
CA ARG A 86 2.52 -17.58 5.59
C ARG A 86 1.19 -17.31 6.29
N TYR A 87 0.85 -16.03 6.56
CA TYR A 87 -0.40 -15.68 7.23
C TYR A 87 -1.60 -15.58 6.30
N HIS A 88 -1.35 -15.38 5.02
CA HIS A 88 -2.32 -15.42 3.93
C HIS A 88 -3.62 -14.64 4.20
N PRO A 89 -3.55 -13.34 4.59
CA PRO A 89 -4.75 -12.55 4.85
C PRO A 89 -5.56 -12.35 3.57
N THR A 90 -6.83 -12.71 3.60
CA THR A 90 -7.72 -12.60 2.42
C THR A 90 -8.21 -11.18 2.14
N ASN A 91 -7.86 -10.25 3.00
CA ASN A 91 -8.27 -8.85 2.99
C ASN A 91 -7.11 -7.87 2.83
N LEU A 92 -5.97 -8.30 2.25
CA LEU A 92 -4.81 -7.46 2.06
C LEU A 92 -4.36 -7.44 0.59
N ILE A 93 -4.23 -6.21 0.06
CA ILE A 93 -3.61 -5.94 -1.24
C ILE A 93 -2.35 -5.12 -1.00
N HIS A 94 -1.21 -5.60 -1.48
CA HIS A 94 0.08 -4.91 -1.44
C HIS A 94 0.36 -4.32 -2.82
N VAL A 95 0.30 -2.99 -2.95
CA VAL A 95 0.63 -2.25 -4.17
C VAL A 95 2.03 -1.69 -4.02
N VAL A 96 2.92 -2.06 -4.92
CA VAL A 96 4.32 -1.61 -4.94
C VAL A 96 4.54 -0.72 -6.16
N PHE A 97 4.82 0.55 -5.93
CA PHE A 97 5.22 1.46 -6.99
C PHE A 97 6.72 1.32 -7.26
N ASP A 98 7.05 0.72 -8.38
CA ASP A 98 8.42 0.45 -8.80
C ASP A 98 8.88 1.51 -9.80
N ASN A 99 9.71 2.44 -9.32
CA ASN A 99 10.33 3.50 -10.12
C ASN A 99 11.83 3.29 -10.35
N GLU A 100 12.37 2.14 -9.89
CA GLU A 100 13.76 1.71 -10.08
C GLU A 100 14.82 2.59 -9.38
N VAL A 101 14.40 3.56 -8.56
CA VAL A 101 15.31 4.48 -7.86
C VAL A 101 14.84 4.81 -6.44
N LEU A 102 15.80 5.13 -5.57
CA LEU A 102 15.53 5.67 -4.24
C LEU A 102 15.49 7.21 -4.29
N LEU A 103 14.40 7.77 -4.83
CA LEU A 103 14.26 9.22 -5.01
C LEU A 103 14.47 10.04 -3.74
N SER A 104 14.18 9.48 -2.58
CA SER A 104 14.36 10.14 -1.27
C SER A 104 15.82 10.45 -0.94
N VAL A 105 16.77 9.74 -1.56
CA VAL A 105 18.22 9.96 -1.39
C VAL A 105 18.91 10.45 -2.66
N GLY A 106 18.20 10.50 -3.78
CA GLY A 106 18.67 11.04 -5.05
C GLY A 106 18.46 10.11 -6.25
N ARG A 107 18.30 10.70 -7.43
CA ARG A 107 18.02 9.96 -8.68
C ARG A 107 19.13 9.02 -9.14
N SER A 108 20.35 9.21 -8.64
CA SER A 108 21.49 8.36 -8.96
C SER A 108 21.53 7.04 -8.18
N PHE A 109 20.68 6.89 -7.17
CA PHE A 109 20.61 5.66 -6.36
C PHE A 109 19.54 4.74 -6.92
N THR A 110 19.93 3.90 -7.89
CA THR A 110 19.04 2.87 -8.45
C THR A 110 18.80 1.74 -7.46
N THR A 111 17.62 1.13 -7.55
CA THR A 111 17.30 -0.10 -6.82
C THR A 111 17.66 -1.33 -7.65
N ALA A 112 17.55 -2.53 -7.06
CA ALA A 112 17.81 -3.76 -7.78
C ALA A 112 16.83 -4.01 -8.94
N THR A 113 15.66 -3.38 -8.92
CA THR A 113 14.67 -3.50 -10.01
C THR A 113 15.15 -2.86 -11.32
N ALA A 114 16.03 -1.83 -11.24
CA ALA A 114 16.68 -1.24 -12.40
C ALA A 114 17.62 -2.22 -13.16
N THR A 115 18.01 -3.31 -12.51
CA THR A 115 18.91 -4.32 -13.07
C THR A 115 18.24 -5.68 -13.28
N GLY A 116 16.90 -5.72 -13.28
CA GLY A 116 16.13 -6.90 -13.64
C GLY A 116 15.52 -7.70 -12.50
N THR A 117 15.57 -7.20 -11.26
CA THR A 117 14.82 -7.82 -10.15
C THR A 117 13.32 -7.66 -10.39
N ASP A 118 12.60 -8.78 -10.44
CA ASP A 118 11.14 -8.83 -10.60
C ASP A 118 10.47 -9.05 -9.23
N LEU A 119 9.88 -7.99 -8.68
CA LEU A 119 9.21 -8.04 -7.37
C LEU A 119 7.89 -8.85 -7.40
N ALA A 120 7.19 -8.88 -8.53
CA ALA A 120 5.97 -9.70 -8.66
C ALA A 120 6.32 -11.18 -8.69
N ALA A 121 7.37 -11.57 -9.44
CA ALA A 121 7.88 -12.95 -9.43
C ALA A 121 8.40 -13.35 -8.06
N MET A 122 9.09 -12.45 -7.33
CA MET A 122 9.53 -12.71 -5.96
C MET A 122 8.36 -12.93 -5.00
N ALA A 123 7.30 -12.13 -5.11
CA ALA A 123 6.09 -12.31 -4.31
C ALA A 123 5.41 -13.66 -4.61
N ALA A 124 5.30 -14.04 -5.89
CA ALA A 124 4.78 -15.33 -6.31
C ALA A 124 5.63 -16.49 -5.76
N ALA A 125 6.96 -16.40 -5.87
CA ALA A 125 7.88 -17.41 -5.34
C ALA A 125 7.84 -17.51 -3.80
N ALA A 126 7.51 -16.41 -3.10
CA ALA A 126 7.27 -16.42 -1.66
C ALA A 126 5.94 -17.09 -1.26
N GLY A 127 5.04 -17.33 -2.22
CA GLY A 127 3.74 -17.96 -1.99
C GLY A 127 2.55 -17.00 -1.95
N VAL A 128 2.72 -15.74 -2.42
CA VAL A 128 1.58 -14.83 -2.61
C VAL A 128 0.75 -15.33 -3.80
N PRO A 129 -0.56 -15.64 -3.61
CA PRO A 129 -1.33 -16.34 -4.64
C PRO A 129 -1.67 -15.49 -5.87
N ARG A 130 -1.84 -14.19 -5.68
CA ARG A 130 -2.16 -13.26 -6.76
C ARG A 130 -1.06 -12.22 -6.90
N THR A 131 -0.36 -12.22 -8.04
CA THR A 131 0.67 -11.23 -8.35
C THR A 131 0.50 -10.72 -9.77
N ALA A 132 0.80 -9.44 -9.98
CA ALA A 132 0.79 -8.84 -11.31
C ALA A 132 1.82 -7.71 -11.40
N THR A 133 2.38 -7.51 -12.60
CA THR A 133 3.14 -6.31 -12.96
C THR A 133 2.28 -5.49 -13.91
N CYS A 134 2.09 -4.22 -13.60
CA CYS A 134 1.24 -3.28 -14.33
C CYS A 134 2.09 -2.15 -14.91
N HIS A 135 1.95 -1.86 -16.19
CA HIS A 135 2.69 -0.84 -16.92
C HIS A 135 1.85 0.40 -17.26
N THR A 136 0.51 0.28 -17.14
CA THR A 136 -0.45 1.35 -17.42
C THR A 136 -1.42 1.52 -16.25
N GLU A 137 -2.06 2.71 -16.18
CA GLU A 137 -3.09 3.01 -15.18
C GLU A 137 -4.29 2.05 -15.31
N ASP A 138 -4.65 1.67 -16.53
CA ASP A 138 -5.77 0.76 -16.80
C ASP A 138 -5.47 -0.66 -16.36
N GLU A 139 -4.24 -1.15 -16.57
CA GLU A 139 -3.79 -2.45 -16.08
C GLU A 139 -3.83 -2.48 -14.54
N LEU A 140 -3.31 -1.43 -13.88
CA LEU A 140 -3.33 -1.35 -12.42
C LEU A 140 -4.78 -1.31 -11.88
N ARG A 141 -5.64 -0.48 -12.48
CA ARG A 141 -7.05 -0.38 -12.08
C ARG A 141 -7.76 -1.73 -12.22
N THR A 142 -7.55 -2.43 -13.33
CA THR A 142 -8.13 -3.75 -13.58
C THR A 142 -7.65 -4.75 -12.54
N ALA A 143 -6.32 -4.91 -12.38
CA ALA A 143 -5.73 -5.85 -11.44
C ALA A 143 -6.17 -5.53 -9.98
N PHE A 144 -6.27 -4.25 -9.62
CA PHE A 144 -6.69 -3.83 -8.29
C PHE A 144 -8.17 -4.16 -8.04
N THR A 145 -9.05 -3.90 -9.01
CA THR A 145 -10.48 -4.24 -8.92
C THR A 145 -10.69 -5.75 -8.81
N GLU A 146 -9.96 -6.53 -9.60
CA GLU A 146 -9.99 -7.99 -9.52
C GLU A 146 -9.48 -8.51 -8.16
N ALA A 147 -8.40 -7.91 -7.61
CA ALA A 147 -7.89 -8.27 -6.29
C ALA A 147 -8.89 -7.97 -5.17
N LEU A 148 -9.59 -6.84 -5.24
CA LEU A 148 -10.67 -6.49 -4.32
C LEU A 148 -11.83 -7.52 -4.37
N ALA A 149 -12.22 -7.92 -5.58
CA ALA A 149 -13.32 -8.88 -5.79
C ALA A 149 -12.94 -10.30 -5.34
N ALA A 150 -11.69 -10.71 -5.59
CA ALA A 150 -11.20 -12.04 -5.26
C ALA A 150 -11.09 -12.27 -3.75
N ARG A 151 -10.92 -11.23 -2.94
CA ARG A 151 -10.65 -11.34 -1.49
C ARG A 151 -9.53 -12.34 -1.20
N GLU A 152 -8.41 -12.12 -1.86
CA GLU A 152 -7.23 -12.97 -1.78
C GLU A 152 -5.98 -12.10 -1.61
N LEU A 153 -5.00 -12.58 -0.84
CA LEU A 153 -3.72 -11.87 -0.71
C LEU A 153 -3.14 -11.59 -2.10
N SER A 154 -2.88 -10.32 -2.37
CA SER A 154 -2.41 -9.87 -3.67
C SER A 154 -1.20 -8.97 -3.54
N THR A 155 -0.24 -9.08 -4.47
CA THR A 155 0.87 -8.13 -4.64
C THR A 155 0.86 -7.61 -6.08
N LEU A 156 0.63 -6.32 -6.23
CA LEU A 156 0.55 -5.63 -7.53
C LEU A 156 1.74 -4.68 -7.66
N VAL A 157 2.60 -4.90 -8.63
CA VAL A 157 3.76 -4.07 -8.91
C VAL A 157 3.44 -3.13 -10.07
N ALA A 158 3.38 -1.84 -9.79
CA ALA A 158 3.11 -0.81 -10.79
C ALA A 158 4.41 -0.13 -11.22
N LYS A 159 4.81 -0.33 -12.47
CA LYS A 159 6.00 0.31 -13.06
C LYS A 159 5.70 1.79 -13.33
N VAL A 160 6.41 2.67 -12.63
CA VAL A 160 6.19 4.12 -12.68
C VAL A 160 7.47 4.87 -13.01
N GLU A 161 7.33 6.08 -13.50
CA GLU A 161 8.47 6.94 -13.81
C GLU A 161 9.19 7.40 -12.53
N PRO A 162 10.51 7.61 -12.57
CA PRO A 162 11.31 8.10 -11.45
C PRO A 162 11.14 9.62 -11.25
N VAL A 163 9.88 10.04 -11.09
CA VAL A 163 9.49 11.44 -10.89
C VAL A 163 8.83 11.59 -9.52
N GLY A 164 9.25 12.58 -8.77
CA GLY A 164 8.62 12.96 -7.50
C GLY A 164 7.54 14.02 -7.71
N PRO A 165 6.68 14.28 -6.70
CA PRO A 165 5.67 15.33 -6.78
C PRO A 165 6.31 16.72 -6.91
N ALA A 166 5.61 17.64 -7.59
CA ALA A 166 6.05 19.01 -7.73
C ALA A 166 6.14 19.75 -6.38
N ASN A 167 5.23 19.44 -5.47
CA ASN A 167 5.21 19.93 -4.10
C ASN A 167 5.19 18.74 -3.14
N TYR A 168 6.20 18.68 -2.28
CA TYR A 168 6.31 17.66 -1.25
C TYR A 168 5.85 18.23 0.08
N PHE A 169 4.55 18.14 0.36
CA PHE A 169 4.02 18.63 1.62
C PHE A 169 2.81 17.79 2.05
N ILE A 170 2.85 17.32 3.30
CA ILE A 170 1.72 16.71 3.98
C ILE A 170 1.43 17.60 5.18
N ASP A 171 0.33 18.34 5.12
CA ASP A 171 -0.15 19.17 6.24
C ASP A 171 -0.89 18.29 7.27
N LEU A 172 -0.16 17.33 7.80
CA LEU A 172 -0.65 16.41 8.83
C LEU A 172 0.54 15.92 9.65
N HIS A 173 0.61 16.34 10.91
CA HIS A 173 1.67 15.88 11.79
C HIS A 173 1.56 14.37 12.05
N TYR A 174 2.69 13.67 12.15
CA TYR A 174 2.70 12.20 12.30
C TYR A 174 1.93 11.69 13.54
N LEU A 175 1.96 12.43 14.66
CA LEU A 175 1.16 12.08 15.85
C LEU A 175 -0.32 12.29 15.60
N GLU A 176 -0.68 13.35 14.90
CA GLU A 176 -2.07 13.60 14.54
C GLU A 176 -2.61 12.50 13.61
N SER A 177 -1.88 12.16 12.56
CA SER A 177 -2.19 11.02 11.68
C SER A 177 -2.43 9.73 12.48
N ARG A 178 -1.53 9.42 13.42
CA ARG A 178 -1.67 8.24 14.27
C ARG A 178 -2.94 8.29 15.13
N PHE A 179 -3.23 9.42 15.76
CA PHE A 179 -4.41 9.52 16.63
C PHE A 179 -5.72 9.55 15.84
N GLN A 180 -5.76 10.19 14.69
CA GLN A 180 -6.92 10.16 13.79
C GLN A 180 -7.20 8.73 13.32
N PHE A 181 -6.17 8.03 12.84
CA PHE A 181 -6.27 6.66 12.39
C PHE A 181 -6.75 5.70 13.50
N GLN A 182 -6.19 5.81 14.72
CA GLN A 182 -6.64 5.01 15.86
C GLN A 182 -8.09 5.28 16.25
N ARG A 183 -8.54 6.55 16.20
CA ARG A 183 -9.94 6.91 16.44
C ARG A 183 -10.86 6.32 15.38
N HIS A 184 -10.45 6.37 14.12
CA HIS A 184 -11.20 5.79 13.01
C HIS A 184 -11.38 4.28 13.16
N LEU A 185 -10.30 3.54 13.46
CA LEU A 185 -10.39 2.10 13.69
C LEU A 185 -11.30 1.73 14.87
N ARG A 186 -11.28 2.53 15.96
CA ARG A 186 -12.19 2.33 17.10
C ARG A 186 -13.64 2.59 16.72
N HIS A 187 -13.90 3.65 15.96
CA HIS A 187 -15.25 3.97 15.47
C HIS A 187 -15.82 2.86 14.60
N LEU A 188 -15.05 2.34 13.63
CA LEU A 188 -15.46 1.20 12.82
C LEU A 188 -15.77 -0.06 13.65
N ARG A 189 -15.05 -0.27 14.76
CA ARG A 189 -15.34 -1.38 15.69
C ARG A 189 -16.65 -1.19 16.42
N GLN A 190 -16.97 0.03 16.85
CA GLN A 190 -18.23 0.36 17.54
C GLN A 190 -19.44 0.22 16.63
N LEU A 191 -19.34 0.66 15.36
CA LEU A 191 -20.41 0.48 14.38
C LEU A 191 -20.75 -1.00 14.19
N LYS A 192 -19.75 -1.87 14.03
CA LYS A 192 -19.96 -3.32 13.90
C LYS A 192 -20.58 -3.94 15.16
N ALA A 193 -20.20 -3.47 16.36
CA ALA A 193 -20.76 -3.96 17.61
C ALA A 193 -22.21 -3.49 17.81
N GLY A 194 -22.61 -2.34 17.27
CA GLY A 194 -23.98 -1.82 17.33
C GLY A 194 -24.94 -2.47 16.33
N GLU A 195 -24.42 -3.04 15.23
CA GLU A 195 -25.21 -3.80 14.25
C GLU A 195 -25.55 -5.22 14.72
N GLY A 196 -24.84 -5.73 15.74
CA GLY A 196 -25.11 -7.00 16.44
C GLY A 196 -25.96 -6.78 17.70
N GLY A 197 -27.11 -6.12 17.60
CA GLY A 197 -28.07 -6.00 18.68
C GLY A 197 -28.60 -7.37 19.12
N PRO A 198 -29.04 -7.54 20.38
CA PRO A 198 -29.45 -8.85 20.89
C PRO A 198 -30.69 -9.35 20.14
N ASP A 199 -30.58 -10.58 19.61
CA ASP A 199 -31.73 -11.42 19.25
C ASP A 199 -32.47 -11.84 20.50
#